data_51b4675432568516c6d82d0bd4d02579
#
_entry.id   51b4675432568516c6d82d0bd4d02579
#
_cell.length_a   1.000
_cell.length_b   1.000
_cell.length_c   1.000
_cell.angle_alpha   90.00
_cell.angle_beta   90.00
_cell.angle_gamma   90.00
#
_symmetry.space_group_name_H-M   'P 1'
#
loop_
_entity.id
_entity.type
_entity.pdbx_description
1 polymer ?
#
loop_
_entity_poly.entity_id
_entity_poly.type
_entity_poly.pdbx_seq_one_letter_code
_entity_poly.pdbx_strand_id
1 'polypeptide(L)'
;MEWRAVCVADVDALAELLGRDEEATVGRRESGPAEARSMLAAPGLDLPSRTWTASGPDGGLLGFAALHPAPQPGELRAQLVVAPSPDAPAVTATLLDRLDVWAAHDLPTPDTPVTLYQLPGCFPHDQLLSRGWTVVNSSSRLTVDLDAIRLPDHPAPAVRAARNETDLRTVHSVLNEAFADDPEHPHPDFDAFHHAQRRRDGYNPDLWLLAELDSVPAGALIARDPVDRAWIAWFGVHPAHRRHGLGAQLLTTAFSLLHTRGHRTVGVDVDTHNTGAMQAYTSAGMTLLGAADQWRRTYV
;
A
#
# COMPACT_ATOMS: atom_id res chain seq x y z
N MET A 1 13.79 -9.26 -27.61
CA MET A 1 13.64 -8.76 -26.21
C MET A 1 14.89 -7.96 -25.91
N GLU A 2 14.74 -6.72 -25.50
CA GLU A 2 15.84 -5.82 -25.12
C GLU A 2 15.84 -5.65 -23.61
N TRP A 3 17.04 -5.55 -23.02
CA TRP A 3 17.22 -5.43 -21.57
C TRP A 3 18.07 -4.21 -21.24
N ARG A 4 17.58 -3.34 -20.36
CA ARG A 4 18.31 -2.15 -19.91
C ARG A 4 17.83 -1.66 -18.56
N ALA A 5 18.59 -0.76 -17.95
CA ALA A 5 18.11 0.00 -16.81
C ALA A 5 16.98 0.98 -17.24
N VAL A 6 16.07 1.26 -16.31
CA VAL A 6 15.04 2.27 -16.53
C VAL A 6 15.62 3.68 -16.44
N CYS A 7 15.00 4.64 -17.09
CA CYS A 7 15.30 6.06 -16.93
C CYS A 7 14.01 6.85 -16.65
N VAL A 8 14.15 8.11 -16.23
CA VAL A 8 12.99 8.97 -15.90
C VAL A 8 12.03 9.15 -17.08
N ALA A 9 12.50 9.05 -18.31
CA ALA A 9 11.66 9.13 -19.51
C ALA A 9 10.75 7.91 -19.70
N ASP A 10 10.99 6.81 -18.99
CA ASP A 10 10.18 5.58 -19.09
C ASP A 10 8.90 5.61 -18.19
N VAL A 11 8.61 6.71 -17.52
CA VAL A 11 7.46 6.82 -16.61
C VAL A 11 6.16 6.36 -17.26
N ASP A 12 5.87 6.82 -18.49
CA ASP A 12 4.62 6.46 -19.17
C ASP A 12 4.60 4.98 -19.59
N ALA A 13 5.74 4.45 -20.03
CA ALA A 13 5.88 3.03 -20.35
C ALA A 13 5.74 2.13 -19.10
N LEU A 14 6.28 2.57 -17.96
CA LEU A 14 6.13 1.87 -16.69
C LEU A 14 4.68 1.95 -16.19
N ALA A 15 4.01 3.09 -16.34
CA ALA A 15 2.59 3.22 -16.00
C ALA A 15 1.71 2.29 -16.85
N GLU A 16 2.02 2.15 -18.14
CA GLU A 16 1.33 1.21 -19.02
C GLU A 16 1.59 -0.25 -18.64
N LEU A 17 2.83 -0.58 -18.21
CA LEU A 17 3.16 -1.91 -17.69
C LEU A 17 2.36 -2.23 -16.42
N LEU A 18 2.33 -1.32 -15.45
CA LEU A 18 1.53 -1.43 -14.22
C LEU A 18 0.05 -1.64 -14.53
N GLY A 19 -0.51 -0.80 -15.40
CA GLY A 19 -1.91 -0.90 -15.77
C GLY A 19 -2.29 -2.22 -16.42
N ARG A 20 -1.41 -2.83 -17.23
CA ARG A 20 -1.64 -4.16 -17.82
C ARG A 20 -1.58 -5.29 -16.79
N ASP A 21 -0.66 -5.20 -15.85
CA ASP A 21 -0.55 -6.17 -14.76
C ASP A 21 -1.79 -6.10 -13.85
N GLU A 22 -2.22 -4.89 -13.48
CA GLU A 22 -3.43 -4.67 -12.67
C GLU A 22 -4.72 -5.10 -13.38
N GLU A 23 -4.87 -4.76 -14.67
CA GLU A 23 -6.05 -5.15 -15.45
C GLU A 23 -6.21 -6.68 -15.49
N ALA A 24 -5.10 -7.40 -15.62
CA ALA A 24 -5.11 -8.85 -15.61
C ALA A 24 -5.34 -9.44 -14.21
N THR A 25 -4.91 -8.77 -13.15
CA THR A 25 -4.93 -9.28 -11.77
C THR A 25 -6.22 -8.91 -11.05
N VAL A 26 -6.65 -7.64 -11.18
CA VAL A 26 -7.80 -7.10 -10.45
C VAL A 26 -8.92 -6.60 -11.36
N GLY A 27 -8.79 -6.81 -12.67
CA GLY A 27 -9.83 -6.52 -13.67
C GLY A 27 -9.95 -5.04 -14.06
N ARG A 28 -9.08 -4.17 -13.55
CA ARG A 28 -9.07 -2.73 -13.88
C ARG A 28 -7.69 -2.13 -13.63
N ARG A 29 -7.41 -1.02 -14.31
CA ARG A 29 -6.21 -0.21 -14.08
C ARG A 29 -6.44 0.70 -12.88
N GLU A 30 -5.50 0.72 -11.96
CA GLU A 30 -5.53 1.57 -10.77
C GLU A 30 -4.37 2.56 -10.72
N SER A 31 -3.20 2.14 -11.24
CA SER A 31 -1.98 2.94 -11.26
C SER A 31 -1.85 3.75 -12.55
N GLY A 32 -1.28 4.94 -12.40
CA GLY A 32 -0.99 5.85 -13.50
C GLY A 32 0.45 6.37 -13.44
N PRO A 33 0.76 7.44 -14.23
CA PRO A 33 2.10 8.03 -14.26
C PRO A 33 2.58 8.55 -12.88
N ALA A 34 1.67 8.90 -11.97
CA ALA A 34 2.02 9.33 -10.62
C ALA A 34 2.62 8.18 -9.81
N GLU A 35 2.01 6.99 -9.86
CA GLU A 35 2.54 5.79 -9.19
C GLU A 35 3.88 5.37 -9.80
N ALA A 36 4.00 5.34 -11.12
CA ALA A 36 5.25 5.03 -11.80
C ALA A 36 6.39 5.99 -11.39
N ARG A 37 6.10 7.30 -11.29
CA ARG A 37 7.08 8.28 -10.77
C ARG A 37 7.46 8.01 -9.33
N SER A 38 6.49 7.68 -8.48
CA SER A 38 6.72 7.34 -7.07
C SER A 38 7.64 6.12 -6.93
N MET A 39 7.44 5.10 -7.75
CA MET A 39 8.31 3.91 -7.80
C MET A 39 9.74 4.26 -8.18
N LEU A 40 9.92 5.09 -9.23
CA LEU A 40 11.25 5.50 -9.69
C LEU A 40 11.92 6.52 -8.76
N ALA A 41 11.17 7.21 -7.93
CA ALA A 41 11.66 8.14 -6.92
C ALA A 41 11.81 7.50 -5.52
N ALA A 42 11.77 6.18 -5.42
CA ALA A 42 11.91 5.50 -4.15
C ALA A 42 13.23 5.89 -3.45
N PRO A 43 13.19 6.20 -2.14
CA PRO A 43 14.38 6.64 -1.42
C PRO A 43 15.53 5.64 -1.53
N GLY A 44 16.70 6.12 -1.94
CA GLY A 44 17.90 5.31 -2.10
C GLY A 44 17.93 4.42 -3.36
N LEU A 45 16.95 4.51 -4.25
CA LEU A 45 16.97 3.81 -5.53
C LEU A 45 17.93 4.50 -6.50
N ASP A 46 18.94 3.77 -6.96
CA ASP A 46 19.83 4.17 -8.04
C ASP A 46 19.36 3.55 -9.37
N LEU A 47 18.69 4.35 -10.20
CA LEU A 47 18.09 3.87 -11.45
C LEU A 47 19.06 3.12 -12.36
N PRO A 48 20.29 3.63 -12.66
CA PRO A 48 21.21 2.96 -13.57
C PRO A 48 21.69 1.60 -13.08
N SER A 49 21.90 1.42 -11.79
CA SER A 49 22.51 0.23 -11.23
C SER A 49 21.55 -0.74 -10.55
N ARG A 50 20.34 -0.25 -10.16
CA ARG A 50 19.37 -1.00 -9.34
C ARG A 50 18.01 -1.14 -9.97
N THR A 51 17.89 -0.87 -11.27
CA THR A 51 16.68 -1.16 -12.05
C THR A 51 17.01 -1.98 -13.28
N TRP A 52 16.04 -2.77 -13.73
CA TRP A 52 16.15 -3.58 -14.94
C TRP A 52 14.80 -3.71 -15.61
N THR A 53 14.75 -3.53 -16.92
CA THR A 53 13.53 -3.67 -17.71
C THR A 53 13.75 -4.63 -18.88
N ALA A 54 12.67 -5.32 -19.24
CA ALA A 54 12.54 -6.07 -20.47
C ALA A 54 11.59 -5.33 -21.41
N SER A 55 11.99 -5.13 -22.67
CA SER A 55 11.14 -4.57 -23.72
C SER A 55 10.88 -5.59 -24.82
N GLY A 56 9.64 -5.58 -25.34
CA GLY A 56 9.24 -6.38 -26.48
C GLY A 56 9.73 -5.81 -27.82
N PRO A 57 9.43 -6.49 -28.93
CA PRO A 57 9.81 -6.03 -30.29
C PRO A 57 9.15 -4.70 -30.68
N ASP A 58 8.02 -4.39 -30.10
CA ASP A 58 7.24 -3.14 -30.27
C ASP A 58 7.75 -1.99 -29.39
N GLY A 59 8.77 -2.23 -28.57
CA GLY A 59 9.32 -1.26 -27.61
C GLY A 59 8.55 -1.14 -26.30
N GLY A 60 7.39 -1.81 -26.16
CA GLY A 60 6.62 -1.83 -24.91
C GLY A 60 7.34 -2.61 -23.82
N LEU A 61 7.24 -2.15 -22.55
CA LEU A 61 7.81 -2.86 -21.42
C LEU A 61 7.03 -4.16 -21.15
N LEU A 62 7.75 -5.26 -21.00
CA LEU A 62 7.22 -6.58 -20.62
C LEU A 62 7.45 -6.87 -19.14
N GLY A 63 8.46 -6.25 -18.53
CA GLY A 63 8.77 -6.43 -17.14
C GLY A 63 9.71 -5.35 -16.61
N PHE A 64 9.65 -5.17 -15.29
CA PHE A 64 10.48 -4.24 -14.53
C PHE A 64 10.87 -4.87 -13.20
N ALA A 65 12.13 -4.68 -12.79
CA ALA A 65 12.61 -4.99 -11.44
C ALA A 65 13.43 -3.84 -10.89
N ALA A 66 13.34 -3.63 -9.57
CA ALA A 66 14.20 -2.71 -8.85
C ALA A 66 14.54 -3.26 -7.46
N LEU A 67 15.68 -2.82 -6.90
CA LEU A 67 16.09 -3.11 -5.53
C LEU A 67 16.55 -1.82 -4.85
N HIS A 68 16.00 -1.50 -3.69
CA HIS A 68 16.32 -0.29 -2.94
C HIS A 68 16.16 -0.51 -1.42
N PRO A 69 16.66 0.39 -0.57
CA PRO A 69 16.41 0.33 0.87
C PRO A 69 14.90 0.32 1.18
N ALA A 70 14.48 -0.55 2.10
CA ALA A 70 13.13 -0.54 2.62
C ALA A 70 12.92 0.64 3.60
N PRO A 71 11.67 1.04 3.88
CA PRO A 71 11.40 2.02 4.93
C PRO A 71 11.88 1.58 6.32
N GLN A 72 11.91 0.26 6.56
CA GLN A 72 12.45 -0.32 7.78
C GLN A 72 13.98 -0.37 7.69
N PRO A 73 14.70 0.18 8.70
CA PRO A 73 16.16 0.11 8.72
C PRO A 73 16.66 -1.35 8.68
N GLY A 74 17.68 -1.60 7.87
CA GLY A 74 18.30 -2.93 7.77
C GLY A 74 17.57 -3.91 6.84
N GLU A 75 16.58 -3.45 6.06
CA GLU A 75 15.90 -4.26 5.06
C GLU A 75 16.08 -3.66 3.65
N LEU A 76 16.00 -4.51 2.64
CA LEU A 76 15.87 -4.09 1.25
C LEU A 76 14.47 -4.41 0.72
N ARG A 77 14.01 -3.59 -0.22
CA ARG A 77 12.75 -3.81 -0.93
C ARG A 77 13.03 -4.08 -2.39
N ALA A 78 12.54 -5.21 -2.87
CA ALA A 78 12.44 -5.51 -4.28
C ALA A 78 11.10 -4.99 -4.83
N GLN A 79 11.13 -4.47 -6.05
CA GLN A 79 9.95 -4.20 -6.86
C GLN A 79 10.03 -5.12 -8.08
N LEU A 80 8.92 -5.70 -8.49
CA LEU A 80 8.85 -6.59 -9.63
C LEU A 80 7.46 -6.51 -10.25
N VAL A 81 7.41 -6.17 -11.52
CA VAL A 81 6.18 -6.08 -12.31
C VAL A 81 6.41 -6.79 -13.62
N VAL A 82 5.51 -7.69 -14.01
CA VAL A 82 5.60 -8.43 -15.27
C VAL A 82 4.23 -8.47 -15.92
N ALA A 83 4.11 -7.89 -17.10
CA ALA A 83 2.86 -7.91 -17.84
C ALA A 83 2.50 -9.33 -18.29
N PRO A 84 1.24 -9.70 -18.27
CA PRO A 84 0.76 -10.97 -18.82
C PRO A 84 1.15 -11.10 -20.29
N SER A 85 1.91 -12.11 -20.59
CA SER A 85 2.35 -12.44 -21.96
C SER A 85 2.84 -13.90 -22.00
N PRO A 86 2.94 -14.52 -23.18
CA PRO A 86 3.57 -15.83 -23.31
C PRO A 86 5.00 -15.88 -22.78
N ASP A 87 5.71 -14.74 -22.82
CA ASP A 87 7.09 -14.61 -22.37
C ASP A 87 7.21 -14.30 -20.87
N ALA A 88 6.09 -14.04 -20.17
CA ALA A 88 6.10 -13.65 -18.75
C ALA A 88 6.92 -14.60 -17.84
N PRO A 89 6.86 -15.94 -17.97
CA PRO A 89 7.68 -16.82 -17.16
C PRO A 89 9.19 -16.62 -17.37
N ALA A 90 9.63 -16.40 -18.61
CA ALA A 90 11.04 -16.19 -18.95
C ALA A 90 11.52 -14.79 -18.51
N VAL A 91 10.67 -13.78 -18.68
CA VAL A 91 10.94 -12.41 -18.19
C VAL A 91 11.09 -12.42 -16.67
N THR A 92 10.17 -13.06 -15.97
CA THR A 92 10.21 -13.21 -14.51
C THR A 92 11.50 -13.88 -14.04
N ALA A 93 11.85 -15.02 -14.64
CA ALA A 93 13.07 -15.74 -14.26
C ALA A 93 14.31 -14.85 -14.38
N THR A 94 14.44 -14.12 -15.50
CA THR A 94 15.59 -13.22 -15.75
C THR A 94 15.61 -12.04 -14.77
N LEU A 95 14.46 -11.46 -14.44
CA LEU A 95 14.38 -10.37 -13.48
C LEU A 95 14.71 -10.84 -12.04
N LEU A 96 14.26 -12.03 -11.67
CA LEU A 96 14.61 -12.65 -10.38
C LEU A 96 16.11 -12.97 -10.30
N ASP A 97 16.72 -13.51 -11.37
CA ASP A 97 18.16 -13.73 -11.42
C ASP A 97 18.94 -12.42 -11.22
N ARG A 98 18.43 -11.32 -11.76
CA ARG A 98 19.03 -10.01 -11.57
C ARG A 98 18.89 -9.49 -10.14
N LEU A 99 17.73 -9.67 -9.53
CA LEU A 99 17.52 -9.35 -8.11
C LEU A 99 18.46 -10.17 -7.22
N ASP A 100 18.66 -11.44 -7.51
CA ASP A 100 19.58 -12.31 -6.77
C ASP A 100 21.04 -11.81 -6.86
N VAL A 101 21.46 -11.36 -8.05
CA VAL A 101 22.80 -10.77 -8.23
C VAL A 101 22.96 -9.48 -7.44
N TRP A 102 21.98 -8.60 -7.46
CA TRP A 102 22.03 -7.35 -6.70
C TRP A 102 22.03 -7.62 -5.18
N ALA A 103 21.16 -8.49 -4.72
CA ALA A 103 21.11 -8.86 -3.33
C ALA A 103 22.44 -9.44 -2.84
N ALA A 104 23.07 -10.34 -3.59
CA ALA A 104 24.37 -10.90 -3.24
C ALA A 104 25.50 -9.87 -3.15
N HIS A 105 25.40 -8.74 -3.88
CA HIS A 105 26.40 -7.68 -3.86
C HIS A 105 26.18 -6.59 -2.79
N ASP A 106 24.92 -6.30 -2.45
CA ASP A 106 24.57 -5.06 -1.77
C ASP A 106 23.99 -5.28 -0.38
N LEU A 107 23.79 -6.52 0.03
CA LEU A 107 23.32 -6.80 1.37
C LEU A 107 24.31 -6.27 2.41
N PRO A 108 23.88 -5.38 3.33
CA PRO A 108 24.72 -4.89 4.42
C PRO A 108 25.27 -6.03 5.29
N THR A 109 24.49 -7.09 5.44
CA THR A 109 24.84 -8.33 6.12
C THR A 109 24.16 -9.52 5.44
N PRO A 110 24.69 -10.75 5.54
CA PRO A 110 24.05 -11.94 4.96
C PRO A 110 22.62 -12.17 5.42
N ASP A 111 22.29 -11.73 6.63
CA ASP A 111 20.95 -11.89 7.22
C ASP A 111 19.98 -10.75 6.86
N THR A 112 20.41 -9.79 6.03
CA THR A 112 19.54 -8.69 5.61
C THR A 112 18.35 -9.24 4.82
N PRO A 113 17.10 -9.04 5.28
CA PRO A 113 15.94 -9.51 4.55
C PRO A 113 15.67 -8.63 3.32
N VAL A 114 15.29 -9.27 2.23
CA VAL A 114 14.72 -8.63 1.05
C VAL A 114 13.23 -8.90 1.05
N THR A 115 12.42 -7.85 0.96
CA THR A 115 10.95 -7.94 0.90
C THR A 115 10.45 -7.60 -0.49
N LEU A 116 9.37 -8.26 -0.91
CA LEU A 116 8.69 -8.06 -2.19
C LEU A 116 7.19 -8.13 -1.96
N TYR A 117 6.43 -7.18 -2.51
CA TYR A 117 4.97 -7.20 -2.50
C TYR A 117 4.45 -7.58 -3.86
N GLN A 118 3.54 -8.57 -3.92
CA GLN A 118 2.96 -9.06 -5.17
C GLN A 118 1.45 -9.23 -5.04
N LEU A 119 0.72 -8.75 -6.05
CA LEU A 119 -0.67 -9.11 -6.26
C LEU A 119 -0.74 -10.57 -6.73
N PRO A 120 -1.61 -11.41 -6.17
CA PRO A 120 -1.78 -12.78 -6.65
C PRO A 120 -2.47 -12.79 -8.02
N GLY A 121 -2.09 -13.70 -8.87
CA GLY A 121 -2.82 -14.01 -10.10
C GLY A 121 -1.99 -14.03 -11.38
N CYS A 122 -1.10 -13.09 -11.62
CA CYS A 122 -0.26 -13.07 -12.82
C CYS A 122 1.17 -13.52 -12.56
N PHE A 123 1.57 -13.55 -11.30
CA PHE A 123 2.95 -13.85 -10.93
C PHE A 123 3.15 -15.36 -10.69
N PRO A 124 4.20 -15.96 -11.23
CA PRO A 124 4.50 -17.36 -10.96
C PRO A 124 5.07 -17.52 -9.55
N HIS A 125 4.21 -17.68 -8.56
CA HIS A 125 4.58 -17.95 -7.16
C HIS A 125 5.58 -19.11 -7.05
N ASP A 126 5.46 -20.13 -7.92
CA ASP A 126 6.38 -21.25 -7.95
C ASP A 126 7.83 -20.83 -8.18
N GLN A 127 8.07 -19.78 -8.96
CA GLN A 127 9.42 -19.25 -9.18
C GLN A 127 9.99 -18.56 -7.94
N LEU A 128 9.15 -17.88 -7.17
CA LEU A 128 9.55 -17.32 -5.87
C LEU A 128 9.88 -18.43 -4.86
N LEU A 129 8.96 -19.39 -4.71
CA LEU A 129 9.15 -20.52 -3.80
C LEU A 129 10.41 -21.32 -4.12
N SER A 130 10.66 -21.63 -5.42
CA SER A 130 11.85 -22.37 -5.86
C SER A 130 13.18 -21.65 -5.59
N ARG A 131 13.12 -20.32 -5.40
CA ARG A 131 14.26 -19.47 -5.06
C ARG A 131 14.39 -19.18 -3.57
N GLY A 132 13.58 -19.81 -2.73
CA GLY A 132 13.62 -19.67 -1.26
C GLY A 132 12.91 -18.42 -0.72
N TRP A 133 12.06 -17.78 -1.51
CA TRP A 133 11.15 -16.78 -1.00
C TRP A 133 10.03 -17.43 -0.20
N THR A 134 9.60 -16.78 0.88
CA THR A 134 8.47 -17.24 1.72
C THR A 134 7.48 -16.10 1.89
N VAL A 135 6.20 -16.43 1.93
CA VAL A 135 5.15 -15.46 2.29
C VAL A 135 5.22 -15.23 3.80
N VAL A 136 5.36 -13.97 4.19
CA VAL A 136 5.44 -13.57 5.61
C VAL A 136 4.19 -12.82 6.05
N ASN A 137 3.48 -12.20 5.12
CA ASN A 137 2.22 -11.52 5.38
C ASN A 137 1.36 -11.53 4.11
N SER A 138 0.04 -11.45 4.27
CA SER A 138 -0.91 -11.30 3.17
C SER A 138 -1.89 -10.19 3.51
N SER A 139 -2.04 -9.23 2.62
CA SER A 139 -3.00 -8.14 2.76
C SER A 139 -4.12 -8.26 1.74
N SER A 140 -5.33 -7.96 2.18
CA SER A 140 -6.50 -7.83 1.32
C SER A 140 -6.69 -6.37 0.93
N ARG A 141 -6.78 -6.10 -0.37
CA ARG A 141 -7.16 -4.80 -0.87
C ARG A 141 -8.66 -4.72 -1.05
N LEU A 142 -9.28 -3.76 -0.37
CA LEU A 142 -10.70 -3.48 -0.54
C LEU A 142 -10.89 -2.10 -1.16
N THR A 143 -12.01 -1.94 -1.83
CA THR A 143 -12.41 -0.67 -2.47
C THR A 143 -13.90 -0.45 -2.31
N VAL A 144 -14.31 0.81 -2.35
CA VAL A 144 -15.72 1.19 -2.41
C VAL A 144 -15.91 2.23 -3.50
N ASP A 145 -17.00 2.08 -4.26
CA ASP A 145 -17.52 3.12 -5.15
C ASP A 145 -18.48 4.00 -4.32
N LEU A 146 -18.09 5.25 -4.11
CA LEU A 146 -18.85 6.19 -3.29
C LEU A 146 -20.18 6.62 -3.92
N ASP A 147 -20.32 6.54 -5.25
CA ASP A 147 -21.57 6.80 -5.95
C ASP A 147 -22.54 5.61 -5.84
N ALA A 148 -22.03 4.41 -5.52
CA ALA A 148 -22.84 3.19 -5.39
C ALA A 148 -23.38 2.93 -3.97
N ILE A 149 -22.89 3.67 -2.96
CA ILE A 149 -23.32 3.51 -1.57
C ILE A 149 -24.10 4.73 -1.09
N ARG A 150 -24.93 4.53 -0.06
CA ARG A 150 -25.63 5.65 0.58
C ARG A 150 -24.71 6.30 1.59
N LEU A 151 -24.26 7.51 1.30
CA LEU A 151 -23.52 8.35 2.22
C LEU A 151 -24.46 9.16 3.11
N PRO A 152 -24.12 9.40 4.39
CA PRO A 152 -24.89 10.29 5.25
C PRO A 152 -24.73 11.75 4.80
N ASP A 153 -25.80 12.53 4.90
CA ASP A 153 -25.82 13.97 4.56
C ASP A 153 -24.93 14.82 5.49
N HIS A 154 -24.66 14.32 6.68
CA HIS A 154 -23.83 14.98 7.69
C HIS A 154 -22.88 13.98 8.36
N PRO A 155 -21.69 14.44 8.81
CA PRO A 155 -20.81 13.63 9.64
C PRO A 155 -21.54 13.08 10.87
N ALA A 156 -21.18 11.88 11.30
CA ALA A 156 -21.72 11.30 12.51
C ALA A 156 -21.41 12.19 13.72
N PRO A 157 -22.35 12.44 14.64
CA PRO A 157 -22.17 13.36 15.77
C PRO A 157 -20.96 13.03 16.65
N ALA A 158 -20.59 11.75 16.73
CA ALA A 158 -19.44 11.29 17.50
C ALA A 158 -18.09 11.46 16.77
N VAL A 159 -18.10 11.90 15.49
CA VAL A 159 -16.87 11.98 14.67
C VAL A 159 -16.57 13.42 14.27
N ARG A 160 -15.34 13.82 14.47
CA ARG A 160 -14.83 15.13 14.05
C ARG A 160 -13.44 15.04 13.44
N ALA A 161 -13.09 16.01 12.60
CA ALA A 161 -11.73 16.18 12.14
C ALA A 161 -10.81 16.72 13.25
N ALA A 162 -9.54 16.39 13.18
CA ALA A 162 -8.50 17.01 14.00
C ALA A 162 -8.38 18.50 13.64
N ARG A 163 -8.28 19.37 14.65
CA ARG A 163 -8.30 20.83 14.49
C ARG A 163 -6.95 21.49 14.77
N ASN A 164 -6.11 20.80 15.51
CA ASN A 164 -4.83 21.32 16.00
C ASN A 164 -3.87 20.16 16.30
N GLU A 165 -2.65 20.48 16.69
CA GLU A 165 -1.61 19.49 16.99
C GLU A 165 -1.99 18.56 18.15
N THR A 166 -2.72 19.06 19.15
CA THR A 166 -3.20 18.22 20.26
C THR A 166 -4.13 17.12 19.75
N ASP A 167 -5.05 17.45 18.83
CA ASP A 167 -5.91 16.47 18.19
C ASP A 167 -5.12 15.46 17.35
N LEU A 168 -4.09 15.90 16.61
CA LEU A 168 -3.23 15.00 15.84
C LEU A 168 -2.47 14.02 16.75
N ARG A 169 -1.98 14.49 17.90
CA ARG A 169 -1.37 13.64 18.94
C ARG A 169 -2.38 12.66 19.53
N THR A 170 -3.62 13.09 19.72
CA THR A 170 -4.71 12.21 20.18
C THR A 170 -5.05 11.14 19.15
N VAL A 171 -5.14 11.49 17.85
CA VAL A 171 -5.31 10.50 16.77
C VAL A 171 -4.22 9.43 16.83
N HIS A 172 -2.96 9.86 16.95
CA HIS A 172 -1.82 8.96 17.05
C HIS A 172 -1.89 8.05 18.28
N SER A 173 -2.21 8.61 19.47
CA SER A 173 -2.35 7.81 20.71
C SER A 173 -3.44 6.75 20.59
N VAL A 174 -4.62 7.14 20.09
CA VAL A 174 -5.75 6.21 19.90
C VAL A 174 -5.39 5.09 18.91
N LEU A 175 -4.67 5.41 17.82
CA LEU A 175 -4.21 4.40 16.88
C LEU A 175 -3.18 3.44 17.52
N ASN A 176 -2.18 3.95 18.24
CA ASN A 176 -1.22 3.10 18.94
C ASN A 176 -1.91 2.17 19.95
N GLU A 177 -2.91 2.67 20.69
CA GLU A 177 -3.69 1.85 21.61
C GLU A 177 -4.57 0.82 20.90
N ALA A 178 -5.13 1.19 19.74
CA ALA A 178 -5.94 0.28 18.92
C ALA A 178 -5.14 -0.89 18.34
N PHE A 179 -3.83 -0.69 18.11
CA PHE A 179 -2.89 -1.69 17.58
C PHE A 179 -1.89 -2.22 18.62
N ALA A 180 -2.12 -1.96 19.91
CA ALA A 180 -1.16 -2.34 20.97
C ALA A 180 -0.82 -3.85 21.02
N ASP A 181 -1.77 -4.69 20.59
CA ASP A 181 -1.62 -6.15 20.56
C ASP A 181 -1.06 -6.67 19.22
N ASP A 182 -0.78 -5.79 18.25
CA ASP A 182 -0.25 -6.17 16.94
C ASP A 182 1.28 -6.10 16.94
N PRO A 183 2.01 -7.25 16.95
CA PRO A 183 3.47 -7.27 17.00
C PRO A 183 4.13 -6.72 15.72
N GLU A 184 3.42 -6.65 14.60
CA GLU A 184 3.94 -6.11 13.36
C GLU A 184 3.67 -4.61 13.22
N HIS A 185 2.88 -4.03 14.13
CA HIS A 185 2.60 -2.61 14.13
C HIS A 185 3.73 -1.84 14.83
N PRO A 186 4.52 -1.03 14.10
CA PRO A 186 5.50 -0.16 14.73
C PRO A 186 4.78 0.92 15.56
N HIS A 187 5.25 1.14 16.78
CA HIS A 187 4.76 2.20 17.68
C HIS A 187 5.75 3.38 17.73
N PRO A 188 5.97 4.12 16.63
CA PRO A 188 6.86 5.26 16.62
C PRO A 188 6.33 6.36 17.56
N ASP A 189 7.20 7.23 18.04
CA ASP A 189 6.75 8.46 18.67
C ASP A 189 5.97 9.34 17.69
N PHE A 190 5.22 10.31 18.24
CA PHE A 190 4.37 11.18 17.43
C PHE A 190 5.16 11.95 16.36
N ASP A 191 6.32 12.46 16.70
CA ASP A 191 7.07 13.35 15.80
C ASP A 191 7.62 12.55 14.60
N ALA A 192 8.14 11.34 14.84
CA ALA A 192 8.55 10.41 13.79
C ALA A 192 7.36 9.97 12.92
N PHE A 193 6.23 9.60 13.55
CA PHE A 193 5.00 9.24 12.85
C PHE A 193 4.48 10.38 11.99
N HIS A 194 4.30 11.58 12.58
CA HIS A 194 3.76 12.74 11.88
C HIS A 194 4.68 13.18 10.73
N HIS A 195 6.00 13.17 10.94
CA HIS A 195 6.97 13.44 9.88
C HIS A 195 6.81 12.46 8.71
N ALA A 196 6.68 11.18 8.99
CA ALA A 196 6.47 10.15 7.97
C ALA A 196 5.15 10.36 7.21
N GLN A 197 4.05 10.70 7.91
CA GLN A 197 2.76 10.96 7.27
C GLN A 197 2.81 12.19 6.34
N ARG A 198 3.46 13.28 6.78
CA ARG A 198 3.59 14.52 5.97
C ARG A 198 4.35 14.33 4.65
N ARG A 199 5.18 13.32 4.54
CA ARG A 199 5.93 12.98 3.32
C ARG A 199 5.15 12.09 2.35
N ARG A 200 4.01 11.56 2.77
CA ARG A 200 3.17 10.72 1.93
C ARG A 200 2.32 11.59 1.00
N ASP A 201 2.18 11.13 -0.22
CA ASP A 201 1.27 11.77 -1.17
C ASP A 201 -0.16 11.79 -0.63
N GLY A 202 -0.89 12.88 -0.90
CA GLY A 202 -2.23 13.10 -0.38
C GLY A 202 -2.31 13.32 1.14
N TYR A 203 -1.20 13.70 1.82
CA TYR A 203 -1.28 14.12 3.21
C TYR A 203 -2.21 15.30 3.39
N ASN A 204 -3.22 15.12 4.23
CA ASN A 204 -4.20 16.14 4.54
C ASN A 204 -4.68 16.00 6.00
N PRO A 205 -4.32 16.95 6.90
CA PRO A 205 -4.72 16.86 8.30
C PRO A 205 -6.23 16.95 8.53
N ASP A 206 -7.02 17.54 7.62
CA ASP A 206 -8.47 17.59 7.70
C ASP A 206 -9.12 16.20 7.54
N LEU A 207 -8.35 15.22 7.04
CA LEU A 207 -8.76 13.81 6.91
C LEU A 207 -8.24 12.94 8.06
N TRP A 208 -7.75 13.56 9.14
CA TRP A 208 -7.45 12.89 10.39
C TRP A 208 -8.66 13.01 11.29
N LEU A 209 -9.37 11.92 11.52
CA LEU A 209 -10.65 11.88 12.22
C LEU A 209 -10.51 11.25 13.61
N LEU A 210 -11.24 11.82 14.56
CA LEU A 210 -11.44 11.28 15.90
C LEU A 210 -12.90 10.90 16.10
N ALA A 211 -13.14 9.74 16.67
CA ALA A 211 -14.45 9.34 17.21
C ALA A 211 -14.40 9.36 18.72
N GLU A 212 -15.42 9.96 19.34
CA GLU A 212 -15.55 10.10 20.78
C GLU A 212 -16.75 9.30 21.31
N LEU A 213 -16.57 8.64 22.44
CA LEU A 213 -17.63 7.99 23.22
C LEU A 213 -17.68 8.66 24.59
N ASP A 214 -18.81 9.25 24.95
CA ASP A 214 -18.96 10.00 26.20
C ASP A 214 -17.86 11.07 26.41
N SER A 215 -17.51 11.77 25.32
CA SER A 215 -16.45 12.79 25.27
C SER A 215 -15.03 12.25 25.49
N VAL A 216 -14.84 10.93 25.39
CA VAL A 216 -13.52 10.30 25.45
C VAL A 216 -13.12 9.86 24.05
N PRO A 217 -11.91 10.23 23.54
CA PRO A 217 -11.41 9.73 22.29
C PRO A 217 -11.31 8.20 22.32
N ALA A 218 -12.01 7.55 21.40
CA ALA A 218 -12.19 6.10 21.42
C ALA A 218 -11.90 5.42 20.07
N GLY A 219 -11.81 6.19 19.00
CA GLY A 219 -11.46 5.70 17.68
C GLY A 219 -10.80 6.76 16.84
N ALA A 220 -10.00 6.35 15.86
CA ALA A 220 -9.32 7.27 14.95
C ALA A 220 -9.22 6.68 13.55
N LEU A 221 -9.18 7.58 12.55
CA LEU A 221 -8.97 7.24 11.14
C LEU A 221 -8.12 8.32 10.49
N ILE A 222 -7.17 7.90 9.67
CA ILE A 222 -6.39 8.79 8.79
C ILE A 222 -6.69 8.38 7.36
N ALA A 223 -7.25 9.29 6.58
CA ALA A 223 -7.37 9.12 5.14
C ALA A 223 -6.37 10.03 4.40
N ARG A 224 -6.15 9.73 3.14
CA ARG A 224 -5.34 10.51 2.20
C ARG A 224 -6.15 10.74 0.93
N ASP A 225 -5.90 11.87 0.29
CA ASP A 225 -6.56 12.28 -0.95
C ASP A 225 -5.55 12.63 -2.07
N PRO A 226 -4.64 11.73 -2.47
CA PRO A 226 -3.82 11.93 -3.65
C PRO A 226 -4.71 12.08 -4.90
N VAL A 227 -4.16 12.71 -5.94
CA VAL A 227 -4.93 13.12 -7.13
C VAL A 227 -5.70 11.96 -7.77
N ASP A 228 -5.09 10.78 -7.80
CA ASP A 228 -5.63 9.65 -8.59
C ASP A 228 -6.60 8.77 -7.79
N ARG A 229 -6.48 8.73 -6.44
CA ARG A 229 -7.22 7.77 -5.64
C ARG A 229 -7.19 8.10 -4.15
N ALA A 230 -8.36 8.13 -3.50
CA ALA A 230 -8.44 8.25 -2.04
C ALA A 230 -8.12 6.95 -1.32
N TRP A 231 -7.55 7.06 -0.13
CA TRP A 231 -7.03 5.92 0.61
C TRP A 231 -7.27 6.02 2.11
N ILE A 232 -7.74 4.95 2.75
CA ILE A 232 -7.72 4.83 4.21
C ILE A 232 -6.33 4.31 4.61
N ALA A 233 -5.53 5.17 5.24
CA ALA A 233 -4.16 4.85 5.62
C ALA A 233 -4.06 4.17 6.98
N TRP A 234 -4.89 4.61 7.94
CA TRP A 234 -4.94 4.11 9.30
C TRP A 234 -6.37 4.12 9.80
N PHE A 235 -6.78 3.08 10.50
CA PHE A 235 -8.11 2.97 11.08
C PHE A 235 -8.10 2.06 12.29
N GLY A 236 -8.55 2.57 13.43
CA GLY A 236 -8.60 1.78 14.66
C GLY A 236 -9.62 2.32 15.65
N VAL A 237 -10.19 1.40 16.45
CA VAL A 237 -11.03 1.69 17.60
C VAL A 237 -10.39 1.04 18.82
N HIS A 238 -10.21 1.83 19.87
CA HIS A 238 -9.65 1.37 21.14
C HIS A 238 -10.37 0.09 21.62
N PRO A 239 -9.65 -0.97 22.03
CA PRO A 239 -10.24 -2.27 22.36
C PRO A 239 -11.43 -2.19 23.31
N ALA A 240 -11.32 -1.37 24.39
CA ALA A 240 -12.38 -1.21 25.38
C ALA A 240 -13.66 -0.52 24.84
N HIS A 241 -13.59 0.14 23.68
CA HIS A 241 -14.69 0.90 23.08
C HIS A 241 -15.17 0.30 21.74
N ARG A 242 -14.74 -0.93 21.41
CA ARG A 242 -15.26 -1.65 20.24
C ARG A 242 -16.72 -2.02 20.41
N ARG A 243 -17.40 -2.30 19.30
CA ARG A 243 -18.82 -2.73 19.23
C ARG A 243 -19.85 -1.64 19.58
N HIS A 244 -19.47 -0.37 19.64
CA HIS A 244 -20.34 0.80 19.81
C HIS A 244 -20.65 1.54 18.50
N GLY A 245 -20.33 0.93 17.32
CA GLY A 245 -20.60 1.53 16.02
C GLY A 245 -19.60 2.62 15.58
N LEU A 246 -18.59 2.96 16.42
CA LEU A 246 -17.63 4.04 16.12
C LEU A 246 -16.85 3.82 14.82
N GLY A 247 -16.49 2.56 14.55
CA GLY A 247 -15.77 2.22 13.30
C GLY A 247 -16.59 2.52 12.05
N ALA A 248 -17.87 2.16 12.04
CA ALA A 248 -18.77 2.48 10.95
C ALA A 248 -18.95 3.98 10.77
N GLN A 249 -19.07 4.72 11.87
CA GLN A 249 -19.20 6.19 11.85
C GLN A 249 -17.94 6.86 11.30
N LEU A 250 -16.74 6.40 11.68
CA LEU A 250 -15.46 6.88 11.14
C LEU A 250 -15.38 6.66 9.63
N LEU A 251 -15.66 5.44 9.18
CA LEU A 251 -15.58 5.07 7.75
C LEU A 251 -16.58 5.88 6.92
N THR A 252 -17.84 5.93 7.31
CA THR A 252 -18.87 6.68 6.57
C THR A 252 -18.61 8.18 6.57
N THR A 253 -18.08 8.75 7.65
CA THR A 253 -17.65 10.15 7.69
C THR A 253 -16.46 10.40 6.75
N ALA A 254 -15.45 9.53 6.76
CA ALA A 254 -14.32 9.63 5.84
C ALA A 254 -14.78 9.54 4.37
N PHE A 255 -15.66 8.61 4.04
CA PHE A 255 -16.23 8.46 2.70
C PHE A 255 -16.98 9.72 2.25
N SER A 256 -17.82 10.32 3.13
CA SER A 256 -18.53 11.55 2.80
C SER A 256 -17.58 12.72 2.56
N LEU A 257 -16.53 12.87 3.38
CA LEU A 257 -15.51 13.91 3.20
C LEU A 257 -14.73 13.74 1.90
N LEU A 258 -14.33 12.51 1.57
CA LEU A 258 -13.61 12.19 0.33
C LEU A 258 -14.50 12.40 -0.89
N HIS A 259 -15.78 11.99 -0.83
CA HIS A 259 -16.74 12.24 -1.90
C HIS A 259 -16.96 13.74 -2.15
N THR A 260 -17.10 14.54 -1.10
CA THR A 260 -17.21 16.01 -1.21
C THR A 260 -15.97 16.64 -1.85
N ARG A 261 -14.80 16.01 -1.72
CA ARG A 261 -13.54 16.41 -2.37
C ARG A 261 -13.41 15.92 -3.82
N GLY A 262 -14.43 15.22 -4.35
CA GLY A 262 -14.50 14.77 -5.73
C GLY A 262 -13.99 13.35 -5.98
N HIS A 263 -13.58 12.63 -4.94
CA HIS A 263 -13.21 11.22 -5.10
C HIS A 263 -14.44 10.35 -5.28
N ARG A 264 -14.38 9.40 -6.22
CA ARG A 264 -15.44 8.41 -6.47
C ARG A 264 -15.11 7.05 -5.87
N THR A 265 -13.84 6.76 -5.66
CA THR A 265 -13.41 5.49 -5.11
C THR A 265 -12.47 5.71 -3.93
N VAL A 266 -12.59 4.83 -2.93
CA VAL A 266 -11.70 4.79 -1.76
C VAL A 266 -11.16 3.37 -1.60
N GLY A 267 -9.85 3.24 -1.43
CA GLY A 267 -9.17 1.98 -1.19
C GLY A 267 -8.65 1.84 0.23
N VAL A 268 -8.36 0.61 0.63
CA VAL A 268 -7.65 0.24 1.85
C VAL A 268 -6.92 -1.08 1.64
N ASP A 269 -5.72 -1.21 2.22
CA ASP A 269 -5.09 -2.52 2.44
C ASP A 269 -5.22 -2.91 3.91
N VAL A 270 -5.58 -4.15 4.16
CA VAL A 270 -5.79 -4.70 5.49
C VAL A 270 -5.18 -6.10 5.57
N ASP A 271 -4.54 -6.44 6.69
CA ASP A 271 -4.09 -7.80 6.94
C ASP A 271 -5.26 -8.78 6.74
N THR A 272 -5.05 -9.79 5.90
CA THR A 272 -6.06 -10.80 5.56
C THR A 272 -6.58 -11.55 6.80
N HIS A 273 -5.77 -11.66 7.85
CA HIS A 273 -6.14 -12.29 9.10
C HIS A 273 -6.88 -11.35 10.07
N ASN A 274 -6.91 -10.04 9.80
CA ASN A 274 -7.65 -9.08 10.62
C ASN A 274 -9.16 -9.11 10.29
N THR A 275 -9.83 -10.18 10.73
CA THR A 275 -11.24 -10.41 10.47
C THR A 275 -12.16 -9.29 11.00
N GLY A 276 -11.73 -8.62 12.09
CA GLY A 276 -12.48 -7.49 12.66
C GLY A 276 -12.49 -6.27 11.75
N ALA A 277 -11.33 -5.89 11.21
CA ALA A 277 -11.21 -4.81 10.24
C ALA A 277 -11.90 -5.16 8.92
N MET A 278 -11.73 -6.39 8.41
CA MET A 278 -12.41 -6.89 7.22
C MET A 278 -13.94 -6.75 7.35
N GLN A 279 -14.51 -7.16 8.50
CA GLN A 279 -15.93 -7.01 8.76
C GLN A 279 -16.36 -5.54 8.81
N ALA A 280 -15.57 -4.65 9.41
CA ALA A 280 -15.88 -3.23 9.46
C ALA A 280 -15.92 -2.60 8.06
N TYR A 281 -14.92 -2.90 7.21
CA TYR A 281 -14.86 -2.40 5.84
C TYR A 281 -15.99 -2.94 4.96
N THR A 282 -16.25 -4.25 5.00
CA THR A 282 -17.33 -4.85 4.21
C THR A 282 -18.71 -4.35 4.65
N SER A 283 -18.93 -4.14 5.97
CA SER A 283 -20.17 -3.56 6.49
C SER A 283 -20.34 -2.09 6.09
N ALA A 284 -19.26 -1.37 5.80
CA ALA A 284 -19.29 0.00 5.28
C ALA A 284 -19.45 0.06 3.74
N GLY A 285 -19.62 -1.09 3.08
CA GLY A 285 -19.86 -1.19 1.63
C GLY A 285 -18.59 -1.42 0.79
N MET A 286 -17.43 -1.62 1.40
CA MET A 286 -16.23 -1.98 0.67
C MET A 286 -16.29 -3.44 0.17
N THR A 287 -15.75 -3.68 -1.01
CA THR A 287 -15.66 -5.00 -1.63
C THR A 287 -14.20 -5.39 -1.81
N LEU A 288 -13.92 -6.69 -1.71
CA LEU A 288 -12.59 -7.22 -1.97
C LEU A 288 -12.24 -7.00 -3.46
N LEU A 289 -11.14 -6.33 -3.69
CA LEU A 289 -10.58 -6.12 -5.04
C LEU A 289 -9.54 -7.20 -5.37
N GLY A 290 -8.71 -7.56 -4.40
CA GLY A 290 -7.65 -8.53 -4.54
C GLY A 290 -6.93 -8.75 -3.22
N ALA A 291 -5.92 -9.59 -3.25
CA ALA A 291 -4.99 -9.76 -2.14
C ALA A 291 -3.57 -9.46 -2.63
N ALA A 292 -2.67 -9.13 -1.74
CA ALA A 292 -1.25 -8.98 -2.02
C ALA A 292 -0.44 -9.74 -0.99
N ASP A 293 0.50 -10.54 -1.45
CA ASP A 293 1.41 -11.27 -0.58
C ASP A 293 2.70 -10.47 -0.39
N GLN A 294 3.12 -10.35 0.85
CA GLN A 294 4.44 -9.89 1.19
C GLN A 294 5.37 -11.10 1.27
N TRP A 295 6.30 -11.13 0.36
CA TRP A 295 7.35 -12.14 0.30
C TRP A 295 8.61 -11.65 0.97
N ARG A 296 9.33 -12.56 1.61
CA ARG A 296 10.63 -12.30 2.23
C ARG A 296 11.62 -13.39 1.84
N ARG A 297 12.87 -12.99 1.62
CA ARG A 297 13.99 -13.89 1.44
C ARG A 297 15.22 -13.32 2.16
N THR A 298 16.00 -14.18 2.80
CA THR A 298 17.35 -13.90 3.28
C THR A 298 18.34 -14.63 2.39
N TYR A 299 19.44 -13.96 2.05
CA TYR A 299 20.50 -14.51 1.22
C TYR A 299 21.64 -14.96 2.13
N VAL A 300 21.78 -16.25 2.34
CA VAL A 300 22.83 -16.87 3.17
C VAL A 300 24.07 -17.16 2.34
#